data_8043691873991cd87dca5a2e54d35929
#
_entry.id   8043691873991cd87dca5a2e54d35929
#
_cell.length_a   1.000
_cell.length_b   1.000
_cell.length_c   1.000
_cell.angle_alpha   90.00
_cell.angle_beta   90.00
_cell.angle_gamma   90.00
#
_symmetry.space_group_name_H-M   'P 1'
#
loop_
_entity.id
_entity.type
_entity.pdbx_description
1 polymer ?
#
loop_
_entity_poly.entity_id
_entity_poly.type
_entity_poly.pdbx_seq_one_letter_code
_entity_poly.pdbx_strand_id
1 'polypeptide(L)'
;MMKKTHLLVGLGISISLLTACQNSSSGSSSATTEAEITTQTTVAPKPVTDYTLYNSVLKDYKEVVENVTNSNGPKKSITTNPNVNSTAYSVKRVYDAPGISYTLEDFDKNGVDELVITMGPTREDHATLDIYTISDGKVIRLTNKDNKLDKIGDKSNLYPLEDGTFSYSSSDTANYAHYRLNKKGDAFEVVTEGTSEDVIKNLPPKLDLKQNEWKPTQWYITSPEKQKEVAKKKLDIQAIQNGDYSSLKGTWVDGTGHTFTFDEKGLVDENNEMKLSYFKEYKGTLIGGYGPKNSPVGGAAVYIIPGGVPMSDDRSGTFVDHIKTDKDRIFAGQQFPRFASEFHYRIDD
;
A
#
# COMPACT_ATOMS: atom_id res chain seq x y z
N MET A 1 -15.85 64.90 -3.23
CA MET A 1 -16.05 65.45 -4.56
C MET A 1 -15.33 64.60 -5.57
N MET A 2 -16.02 64.22 -6.69
CA MET A 2 -15.58 63.44 -7.86
C MET A 2 -15.40 61.94 -7.65
N LYS A 3 -16.29 61.07 -8.00
CA LYS A 3 -17.01 60.62 -9.24
C LYS A 3 -16.11 59.78 -10.17
N LYS A 4 -16.50 58.49 -10.24
CA LYS A 4 -16.77 57.62 -11.43
C LYS A 4 -15.55 57.13 -12.21
N THR A 5 -15.48 55.89 -12.66
CA THR A 5 -16.37 55.25 -13.65
C THR A 5 -16.16 53.72 -13.70
N HIS A 6 -17.26 53.01 -13.89
CA HIS A 6 -17.33 51.56 -14.19
C HIS A 6 -16.94 51.28 -15.65
N LEU A 7 -16.35 50.09 -15.90
CA LEU A 7 -16.41 49.45 -17.20
C LEU A 7 -16.71 47.97 -17.03
N LEU A 8 -17.94 47.59 -17.40
CA LEU A 8 -18.39 46.21 -17.61
C LEU A 8 -18.05 45.83 -19.06
N VAL A 9 -17.41 44.69 -19.27
CA VAL A 9 -17.38 44.02 -20.57
C VAL A 9 -17.99 42.63 -20.39
N GLY A 10 -19.20 42.49 -20.94
CA GLY A 10 -19.90 41.24 -21.06
C GLY A 10 -19.41 40.46 -22.29
N LEU A 11 -19.19 39.17 -22.14
CA LEU A 11 -18.98 38.26 -23.26
C LEU A 11 -20.15 37.29 -23.32
N GLY A 12 -20.95 37.40 -24.37
CA GLY A 12 -22.13 36.59 -24.61
C GLY A 12 -21.74 35.19 -25.13
N ILE A 13 -22.42 34.20 -24.60
CA ILE A 13 -22.36 32.81 -25.10
C ILE A 13 -23.58 32.62 -26.00
N SER A 14 -23.36 32.39 -27.29
CA SER A 14 -24.41 32.03 -28.24
C SER A 14 -24.60 30.52 -28.28
N ILE A 15 -25.75 30.07 -27.85
CA ILE A 15 -26.21 28.69 -28.00
C ILE A 15 -27.02 28.59 -29.28
N SER A 16 -26.55 27.80 -30.25
CA SER A 16 -27.31 27.50 -31.47
C SER A 16 -28.01 26.15 -31.31
N LEU A 17 -29.33 26.20 -31.21
CA LEU A 17 -30.21 25.04 -31.30
C LEU A 17 -30.47 24.76 -32.81
N LEU A 18 -30.16 23.56 -33.27
CA LEU A 18 -30.61 23.08 -34.58
C LEU A 18 -31.71 22.07 -34.40
N THR A 19 -32.89 22.47 -34.89
CA THR A 19 -34.13 21.70 -34.95
C THR A 19 -34.09 20.81 -36.21
N ALA A 20 -34.37 19.52 -36.04
CA ALA A 20 -34.56 18.58 -37.17
C ALA A 20 -35.99 18.70 -37.75
N CYS A 21 -36.12 18.80 -39.07
CA CYS A 21 -37.36 18.47 -39.78
C CYS A 21 -37.11 17.37 -40.78
N GLN A 22 -37.92 16.29 -40.65
CA GLN A 22 -38.08 15.26 -41.68
C GLN A 22 -38.77 15.80 -42.91
N ASN A 23 -38.33 15.40 -44.12
CA ASN A 23 -39.28 14.95 -45.16
C ASN A 23 -38.59 14.09 -46.23
N SER A 24 -39.30 13.08 -46.62
CA SER A 24 -38.99 12.05 -47.62
C SER A 24 -39.06 12.51 -49.05
N SER A 25 -38.14 12.13 -49.93
CA SER A 25 -38.45 11.52 -51.26
C SER A 25 -37.18 11.14 -52.02
N SER A 26 -37.27 10.03 -52.69
CA SER A 26 -36.44 9.29 -53.63
C SER A 26 -35.56 10.09 -54.61
N GLY A 27 -34.29 9.64 -54.80
CA GLY A 27 -33.44 10.08 -55.90
C GLY A 27 -32.01 9.52 -55.75
N SER A 28 -31.67 8.54 -56.61
CA SER A 28 -30.36 7.95 -56.77
C SER A 28 -29.30 8.95 -57.20
N SER A 29 -28.18 9.07 -56.49
CA SER A 29 -26.86 9.34 -57.11
C SER A 29 -25.75 9.24 -56.06
N SER A 30 -24.61 8.80 -56.53
CA SER A 30 -23.32 8.50 -55.92
C SER A 30 -22.93 9.37 -54.71
N ALA A 31 -22.77 8.77 -53.54
CA ALA A 31 -22.18 9.37 -52.37
C ALA A 31 -20.68 9.16 -52.33
N THR A 32 -19.92 10.23 -52.47
CA THR A 32 -18.51 10.29 -52.07
C THR A 32 -18.47 10.30 -50.54
N THR A 33 -17.91 9.26 -49.95
CA THR A 33 -17.76 9.19 -48.47
C THR A 33 -16.57 10.05 -48.04
N GLU A 34 -16.82 11.24 -47.51
CA GLU A 34 -15.83 11.99 -46.74
C GLU A 34 -15.62 11.21 -45.42
N ALA A 35 -14.44 10.68 -45.22
CA ALA A 35 -14.03 10.08 -43.96
C ALA A 35 -13.71 11.22 -42.98
N GLU A 36 -14.54 11.40 -41.94
CA GLU A 36 -14.17 12.20 -40.77
C GLU A 36 -12.94 11.58 -40.10
N ILE A 37 -11.81 12.26 -40.21
CA ILE A 37 -10.59 11.92 -39.47
C ILE A 37 -10.82 12.42 -38.03
N THR A 38 -11.31 11.53 -37.18
CA THR A 38 -11.31 11.76 -35.74
C THR A 38 -9.87 11.71 -35.25
N THR A 39 -9.25 12.85 -35.05
CA THR A 39 -7.93 12.96 -34.44
C THR A 39 -8.07 12.54 -32.96
N GLN A 40 -7.85 11.26 -32.69
CA GLN A 40 -7.63 10.81 -31.30
C GLN A 40 -6.30 11.40 -30.85
N THR A 41 -6.38 12.40 -29.99
CA THR A 41 -5.22 12.88 -29.23
C THR A 41 -4.79 11.76 -28.29
N THR A 42 -3.82 10.97 -28.70
CA THR A 42 -3.15 9.99 -27.82
C THR A 42 -2.38 10.80 -26.79
N VAL A 43 -2.97 10.92 -25.59
CA VAL A 43 -2.24 11.41 -24.41
C VAL A 43 -1.10 10.42 -24.18
N ALA A 44 0.14 10.89 -24.24
CA ALA A 44 1.30 10.06 -23.93
C ALA A 44 1.11 9.46 -22.53
N PRO A 45 1.38 8.16 -22.32
CA PRO A 45 1.25 7.55 -20.99
C PRO A 45 2.16 8.29 -20.01
N LYS A 46 1.61 8.67 -18.85
CA LYS A 46 2.36 9.32 -17.76
C LYS A 46 3.53 8.37 -17.39
N PRO A 47 4.75 8.88 -17.21
CA PRO A 47 5.88 8.05 -16.78
C PRO A 47 5.51 7.30 -15.49
N VAL A 48 5.74 6.00 -15.46
CA VAL A 48 5.53 5.20 -14.26
C VAL A 48 6.64 5.54 -13.27
N THR A 49 6.28 5.95 -12.06
CA THR A 49 7.24 6.27 -11.00
C THR A 49 8.01 5.01 -10.57
N ASP A 50 9.32 5.10 -10.52
CA ASP A 50 10.17 4.00 -10.04
C ASP A 50 10.28 4.05 -8.50
N TYR A 51 9.39 3.35 -7.84
CA TYR A 51 9.39 3.24 -6.38
C TYR A 51 10.55 2.43 -5.80
N THR A 52 11.37 1.75 -6.63
CA THR A 52 12.58 1.06 -6.13
C THR A 52 13.60 2.05 -5.56
N LEU A 53 13.48 3.32 -5.88
CA LEU A 53 14.29 4.39 -5.29
C LEU A 53 14.15 4.43 -3.76
N TYR A 54 12.99 4.07 -3.20
CA TYR A 54 12.78 3.98 -1.75
C TYR A 54 13.56 2.83 -1.09
N ASN A 55 14.12 1.89 -1.84
CA ASN A 55 14.82 0.73 -1.28
C ASN A 55 16.04 1.12 -0.42
N SER A 56 16.66 2.27 -0.69
CA SER A 56 17.73 2.80 0.17
C SER A 56 17.20 3.15 1.57
N VAL A 57 16.05 3.82 1.65
CA VAL A 57 15.38 4.16 2.91
C VAL A 57 14.93 2.91 3.65
N LEU A 58 14.28 1.98 2.93
CA LEU A 58 13.81 0.72 3.51
C LEU A 58 14.96 -0.13 4.07
N LYS A 59 16.12 -0.12 3.41
CA LYS A 59 17.34 -0.77 3.92
C LYS A 59 17.77 -0.17 5.26
N ASP A 60 17.79 1.16 5.38
CA ASP A 60 18.18 1.85 6.61
C ASP A 60 17.23 1.47 7.76
N TYR A 61 15.92 1.43 7.52
CA TYR A 61 14.93 1.00 8.52
C TYR A 61 15.00 -0.50 8.84
N LYS A 62 15.28 -1.34 7.86
CA LYS A 62 15.55 -2.78 8.07
C LYS A 62 16.69 -2.98 9.06
N GLU A 63 17.78 -2.25 8.90
CA GLU A 63 18.92 -2.32 9.82
C GLU A 63 18.53 -1.94 11.26
N VAL A 64 17.62 -0.97 11.46
CA VAL A 64 17.08 -0.67 12.79
C VAL A 64 16.30 -1.85 13.35
N VAL A 65 15.43 -2.46 12.55
CA VAL A 65 14.61 -3.60 13.00
C VAL A 65 15.47 -4.80 13.35
N GLU A 66 16.52 -5.10 12.59
CA GLU A 66 17.36 -6.29 12.77
C GLU A 66 18.42 -6.09 13.87
N ASN A 67 18.98 -4.89 14.02
CA ASN A 67 20.14 -4.64 14.89
C ASN A 67 19.77 -4.11 16.29
N VAL A 68 18.58 -3.58 16.50
CA VAL A 68 18.13 -3.12 17.81
C VAL A 68 17.60 -4.32 18.61
N THR A 69 18.38 -4.83 19.55
CA THR A 69 17.95 -5.87 20.49
C THR A 69 17.00 -5.32 21.54
N ASN A 70 16.06 -6.14 22.03
CA ASN A 70 15.14 -5.83 23.11
C ASN A 70 15.87 -5.37 24.38
N SER A 71 15.15 -4.65 25.24
CA SER A 71 15.67 -4.08 26.50
C SER A 71 16.37 -5.07 27.42
N ASN A 72 16.13 -6.37 27.26
CA ASN A 72 16.71 -7.44 28.06
C ASN A 72 18.02 -8.00 27.49
N GLY A 73 18.44 -7.56 26.30
CA GLY A 73 19.70 -7.97 25.69
C GLY A 73 20.90 -7.12 26.16
N PRO A 74 22.16 -7.58 25.90
CA PRO A 74 23.34 -6.78 26.21
C PRO A 74 23.28 -5.45 25.50
N LYS A 75 23.49 -4.34 26.24
CA LYS A 75 23.52 -2.97 25.72
C LYS A 75 24.65 -2.82 24.70
N LYS A 76 24.42 -3.16 23.44
CA LYS A 76 25.29 -2.75 22.36
C LYS A 76 25.18 -1.24 22.18
N SER A 77 26.31 -0.54 22.04
CA SER A 77 26.33 0.83 21.60
C SER A 77 25.68 0.90 20.21
N ILE A 78 24.51 1.51 20.12
CA ILE A 78 23.78 1.64 18.85
C ILE A 78 24.29 2.91 18.20
N THR A 79 24.99 2.78 17.07
CA THR A 79 25.28 3.93 16.20
C THR A 79 23.99 4.30 15.49
N THR A 80 23.47 5.48 15.76
CA THR A 80 22.25 5.97 15.13
C THR A 80 22.53 6.40 13.68
N ASN A 81 21.72 5.93 12.75
CA ASN A 81 21.73 6.39 11.36
C ASN A 81 21.00 7.75 11.27
N PRO A 82 21.65 8.83 10.82
CA PRO A 82 21.00 10.15 10.72
C PRO A 82 19.88 10.22 9.69
N ASN A 83 19.82 9.26 8.76
CA ASN A 83 18.77 9.16 7.75
C ASN A 83 17.47 8.55 8.27
N VAL A 84 17.50 8.00 9.50
CA VAL A 84 16.36 7.33 10.13
C VAL A 84 15.85 8.20 11.28
N ASN A 85 14.54 8.26 11.46
CA ASN A 85 13.96 8.89 12.63
C ASN A 85 14.47 8.20 13.91
N SER A 86 15.04 8.98 14.82
CA SER A 86 15.63 8.45 16.06
C SER A 86 14.62 7.74 16.96
N THR A 87 13.35 8.07 16.87
CA THR A 87 12.24 7.40 17.58
C THR A 87 12.12 5.94 17.19
N ALA A 88 12.48 5.57 15.94
CA ALA A 88 12.46 4.18 15.49
C ALA A 88 13.29 3.24 16.37
N TYR A 89 14.43 3.71 16.87
CA TYR A 89 15.28 2.93 17.79
C TYR A 89 14.62 2.71 19.16
N SER A 90 13.84 3.68 19.63
CA SER A 90 13.08 3.57 20.87
C SER A 90 11.91 2.62 20.73
N VAL A 91 11.18 2.71 19.64
CA VAL A 91 10.05 1.82 19.30
C VAL A 91 10.49 0.37 19.28
N LYS A 92 11.55 0.05 18.55
CA LYS A 92 12.08 -1.31 18.46
C LYS A 92 12.55 -1.86 19.82
N ARG A 93 13.06 -0.99 20.70
CA ARG A 93 13.52 -1.38 22.02
C ARG A 93 12.39 -1.67 23.00
N VAL A 94 11.26 -0.97 22.88
CA VAL A 94 10.13 -1.06 23.83
C VAL A 94 9.12 -2.12 23.38
N TYR A 95 8.88 -2.23 22.09
CA TYR A 95 7.91 -3.16 21.51
C TYR A 95 8.63 -4.30 20.81
N ASP A 96 8.44 -5.50 21.28
CA ASP A 96 9.00 -6.70 20.67
C ASP A 96 8.48 -6.82 19.23
N ALA A 97 9.39 -7.04 18.29
CA ALA A 97 9.20 -6.94 16.84
C ALA A 97 7.86 -7.48 16.28
N PRO A 98 7.42 -6.98 15.13
CA PRO A 98 7.99 -5.94 14.32
C PRO A 98 7.35 -4.58 14.62
N GLY A 99 8.03 -3.77 15.44
CA GLY A 99 7.52 -2.47 15.86
C GLY A 99 7.54 -1.37 14.79
N ILE A 100 8.00 -1.65 13.58
CA ILE A 100 8.11 -0.69 12.46
C ILE A 100 7.63 -1.36 11.19
N SER A 101 6.83 -0.65 10.41
CA SER A 101 6.34 -1.09 9.11
C SER A 101 6.24 0.08 8.14
N TYR A 102 5.95 -0.17 6.87
CA TYR A 102 5.78 0.87 5.87
C TYR A 102 4.57 0.62 4.98
N THR A 103 4.08 1.68 4.35
CA THR A 103 3.10 1.64 3.27
C THR A 103 3.39 2.73 2.23
N LEU A 104 2.67 2.70 1.13
CA LEU A 104 2.67 3.72 0.09
C LEU A 104 1.29 4.35 0.01
N GLU A 105 1.23 5.68 -0.07
CA GLU A 105 -0.02 6.44 -0.20
C GLU A 105 0.22 7.74 -0.96
N ASP A 106 -0.58 8.04 -1.98
CA ASP A 106 -0.54 9.29 -2.75
C ASP A 106 -1.42 10.35 -2.07
N PHE A 107 -0.84 11.13 -1.15
CA PHE A 107 -1.58 12.09 -0.34
C PHE A 107 -2.08 13.29 -1.14
N ASP A 108 -1.29 13.83 -2.03
CA ASP A 108 -1.60 15.05 -2.79
C ASP A 108 -2.22 14.78 -4.17
N LYS A 109 -2.46 13.50 -4.49
CA LYS A 109 -3.05 13.02 -5.75
C LYS A 109 -2.24 13.45 -6.99
N ASN A 110 -0.94 13.60 -6.84
CA ASN A 110 -0.03 13.93 -7.93
C ASN A 110 0.35 12.70 -8.79
N GLY A 111 0.03 11.49 -8.31
CA GLY A 111 0.31 10.19 -8.93
C GLY A 111 1.69 9.65 -8.58
N VAL A 112 2.30 10.16 -7.51
CA VAL A 112 3.49 9.61 -6.85
C VAL A 112 3.07 9.24 -5.43
N ASP A 113 3.17 7.96 -5.09
CA ASP A 113 2.88 7.53 -3.72
C ASP A 113 4.04 7.92 -2.80
N GLU A 114 3.74 8.53 -1.67
CA GLU A 114 4.70 8.75 -0.59
C GLU A 114 4.95 7.45 0.15
N LEU A 115 6.23 7.23 0.52
CA LEU A 115 6.62 6.17 1.45
C LEU A 115 6.38 6.64 2.88
N VAL A 116 5.51 5.95 3.60
CA VAL A 116 5.19 6.22 5.00
C VAL A 116 5.79 5.13 5.89
N ILE A 117 6.63 5.53 6.82
CA ILE A 117 7.14 4.64 7.87
C ILE A 117 6.35 4.89 9.14
N THR A 118 5.85 3.83 9.77
CA THR A 118 5.05 3.95 11.00
C THR A 118 5.52 3.01 12.09
N MET A 119 5.06 3.27 13.30
CA MET A 119 5.06 2.28 14.37
C MET A 119 4.05 1.18 14.02
N GLY A 120 4.55 -0.04 13.96
CA GLY A 120 3.89 -1.23 13.44
C GLY A 120 2.56 -1.62 14.09
N PRO A 121 2.01 -2.81 13.77
CA PRO A 121 0.59 -3.15 13.94
C PRO A 121 0.11 -3.26 15.40
N THR A 122 0.94 -2.92 16.37
CA THR A 122 0.57 -2.94 17.79
C THR A 122 -0.15 -1.69 18.28
N ARG A 123 -0.28 -0.64 17.45
CA ARG A 123 -1.03 0.57 17.75
C ARG A 123 -2.16 0.75 16.76
N GLU A 124 -3.35 0.94 17.26
CA GLU A 124 -4.58 1.16 16.46
C GLU A 124 -4.49 2.41 15.56
N ASP A 125 -3.60 3.34 15.89
CA ASP A 125 -3.50 4.64 15.23
C ASP A 125 -2.29 4.80 14.28
N HIS A 126 -1.49 3.75 14.05
CA HIS A 126 -0.34 3.75 13.14
C HIS A 126 0.45 5.06 13.13
N ALA A 127 1.00 5.43 14.30
CA ALA A 127 1.72 6.70 14.43
C ALA A 127 2.88 6.80 13.43
N THR A 128 2.88 7.87 12.64
CA THR A 128 3.90 8.14 11.63
C THR A 128 5.26 8.39 12.26
N LEU A 129 6.29 7.73 11.74
CA LEU A 129 7.70 7.97 12.07
C LEU A 129 8.39 8.83 11.03
N ASP A 130 8.14 8.57 9.75
CA ASP A 130 8.76 9.28 8.64
C ASP A 130 7.88 9.25 7.40
N ILE A 131 8.04 10.27 6.55
CA ILE A 131 7.42 10.33 5.23
C ILE A 131 8.48 10.76 4.21
N TYR A 132 8.51 10.06 3.07
CA TYR A 132 9.40 10.35 1.95
C TYR A 132 8.59 10.42 0.67
N THR A 133 9.03 11.24 -0.27
CA THR A 133 8.47 11.33 -1.63
C THR A 133 9.57 11.13 -2.68
N ILE A 134 9.16 10.96 -3.93
CA ILE A 134 10.07 10.97 -5.10
C ILE A 134 9.76 12.21 -5.92
N SER A 135 10.73 13.09 -6.03
CA SER A 135 10.65 14.29 -6.87
C SER A 135 11.91 14.40 -7.72
N ASP A 136 11.74 14.65 -9.03
CA ASP A 136 12.84 14.74 -10.00
C ASP A 136 13.79 13.52 -9.96
N GLY A 137 13.23 12.30 -9.78
CA GLY A 137 14.01 11.05 -9.71
C GLY A 137 14.88 10.88 -8.47
N LYS A 138 14.60 11.64 -7.40
CA LYS A 138 15.31 11.58 -6.12
C LYS A 138 14.35 11.37 -4.97
N VAL A 139 14.78 10.58 -3.99
CA VAL A 139 14.06 10.45 -2.72
C VAL A 139 14.29 11.68 -1.86
N ILE A 140 13.22 12.27 -1.39
CA ILE A 140 13.22 13.44 -0.49
C ILE A 140 12.53 13.04 0.81
N ARG A 141 13.19 13.26 1.94
CA ARG A 141 12.60 13.09 3.26
C ARG A 141 11.75 14.31 3.59
N LEU A 142 10.44 14.13 3.64
CA LEU A 142 9.48 15.21 3.94
C LEU A 142 9.52 15.59 5.43
N THR A 143 9.67 14.61 6.32
CA THR A 143 9.76 14.80 7.78
C THR A 143 11.23 15.00 8.20
N ASN A 144 11.74 16.19 8.08
CA ASN A 144 13.17 16.49 8.26
C ASN A 144 13.43 17.51 9.39
N LYS A 145 14.69 17.88 9.59
CA LYS A 145 15.11 18.83 10.64
C LYS A 145 14.66 20.27 10.37
N ASP A 146 14.53 20.66 9.11
CA ASP A 146 14.22 22.04 8.74
C ASP A 146 12.77 22.38 9.15
N ASN A 147 11.87 21.40 9.04
CA ASN A 147 10.48 21.52 9.51
C ASN A 147 10.24 20.96 10.92
N LYS A 148 11.30 20.51 11.62
CA LYS A 148 11.28 19.96 12.99
C LYS A 148 10.44 18.70 13.16
N LEU A 149 10.19 17.96 12.07
CA LEU A 149 9.43 16.71 12.06
C LEU A 149 10.34 15.45 12.10
N ASP A 150 11.66 15.63 12.21
CA ASP A 150 12.64 14.53 12.21
C ASP A 150 12.59 13.60 13.43
N LYS A 151 11.74 13.91 14.43
CA LYS A 151 11.60 13.16 15.69
C LYS A 151 10.15 12.87 16.08
N ILE A 152 9.25 12.88 15.11
CA ILE A 152 7.84 12.50 15.38
C ILE A 152 7.75 11.03 15.84
N GLY A 153 6.65 10.68 16.49
CA GLY A 153 6.35 9.32 16.95
C GLY A 153 6.66 9.02 18.42
N ASP A 154 7.27 9.96 19.17
CA ASP A 154 7.47 9.85 20.63
C ASP A 154 6.49 10.79 21.36
N LYS A 155 6.88 12.05 21.53
CA LYS A 155 6.07 13.08 22.21
C LYS A 155 5.37 14.01 21.24
N SER A 156 5.56 13.79 19.96
CA SER A 156 4.86 14.49 18.89
C SER A 156 4.34 13.50 17.86
N ASN A 157 3.17 13.81 17.32
CA ASN A 157 2.48 12.96 16.37
C ASN A 157 2.17 13.75 15.09
N LEU A 158 2.34 13.09 13.96
CA LEU A 158 1.90 13.58 12.66
C LEU A 158 0.95 12.53 12.08
N TYR A 159 -0.28 12.92 11.81
CA TYR A 159 -1.29 12.04 11.25
C TYR A 159 -1.74 12.56 9.89
N PRO A 160 -1.68 11.74 8.84
CA PRO A 160 -2.35 12.05 7.59
C PRO A 160 -3.87 12.07 7.78
N LEU A 161 -4.55 12.93 7.02
CA LEU A 161 -5.99 13.13 7.05
C LEU A 161 -6.62 12.70 5.72
N GLU A 162 -7.93 12.44 5.72
CA GLU A 162 -8.66 11.94 4.55
C GLU A 162 -8.62 12.88 3.33
N ASP A 163 -8.37 14.18 3.55
CA ASP A 163 -8.22 15.18 2.48
C ASP A 163 -6.78 15.32 1.95
N GLY A 164 -5.85 14.47 2.41
CA GLY A 164 -4.44 14.51 2.02
C GLY A 164 -3.61 15.55 2.75
N THR A 165 -4.17 16.24 3.74
CA THR A 165 -3.44 17.13 4.65
C THR A 165 -2.97 16.38 5.91
N PHE A 166 -2.32 17.07 6.85
CA PHE A 166 -1.72 16.44 8.02
C PHE A 166 -1.98 17.24 9.28
N SER A 167 -2.39 16.55 10.33
CA SER A 167 -2.50 17.12 11.68
C SER A 167 -1.26 16.80 12.50
N TYR A 168 -0.72 17.81 13.17
CA TYR A 168 0.44 17.68 14.05
C TYR A 168 0.09 18.13 15.46
N SER A 169 0.57 17.36 16.43
CA SER A 169 0.50 17.73 17.84
C SER A 169 1.78 17.35 18.59
N SER A 170 2.22 18.18 19.53
CA SER A 170 3.36 17.90 20.40
C SER A 170 2.97 18.12 21.86
N SER A 171 3.16 17.11 22.70
CA SER A 171 2.93 17.19 24.12
C SER A 171 4.03 17.94 24.87
N ASP A 172 5.27 17.94 24.36
CA ASP A 172 6.40 18.63 24.99
C ASP A 172 6.33 20.15 24.87
N THR A 173 5.86 20.63 23.72
CA THR A 173 5.88 22.06 23.40
C THR A 173 4.49 22.68 23.39
N ALA A 174 3.44 21.88 23.61
CA ALA A 174 2.05 22.28 23.41
C ALA A 174 1.82 22.97 22.05
N ASN A 175 2.51 22.50 21.00
CA ASN A 175 2.36 23.02 19.67
C ASN A 175 1.46 22.13 18.82
N TYR A 176 0.61 22.77 18.06
CA TYR A 176 -0.30 22.14 17.11
C TYR A 176 -0.12 22.76 15.75
N ALA A 177 -0.21 21.98 14.70
CA ALA A 177 -0.13 22.49 13.35
C ALA A 177 -0.99 21.67 12.39
N HIS A 178 -1.40 22.33 11.32
CA HIS A 178 -2.00 21.75 10.14
C HIS A 178 -1.04 21.95 8.98
N TYR A 179 -0.63 20.87 8.33
CA TYR A 179 0.28 20.86 7.18
C TYR A 179 -0.42 20.38 5.94
N ARG A 180 0.10 20.76 4.79
CA ARG A 180 -0.17 20.15 3.49
C ARG A 180 1.14 19.96 2.74
N LEU A 181 1.14 19.14 1.72
CA LEU A 181 2.23 19.13 0.75
C LEU A 181 2.15 20.38 -0.12
N ASN A 182 3.31 20.93 -0.50
CA ASN A 182 3.38 22.02 -1.44
C ASN A 182 2.92 21.53 -2.84
N LYS A 183 2.72 22.46 -3.76
CA LYS A 183 2.22 22.15 -5.11
C LYS A 183 3.11 21.15 -5.89
N LYS A 184 4.37 21.01 -5.52
CA LYS A 184 5.32 20.08 -6.13
C LYS A 184 5.31 18.70 -5.44
N GLY A 185 4.72 18.60 -4.25
CA GLY A 185 4.71 17.38 -3.45
C GLY A 185 6.04 17.09 -2.74
N ASP A 186 6.99 18.02 -2.70
CA ASP A 186 8.36 17.78 -2.22
C ASP A 186 8.71 18.45 -0.89
N ALA A 187 7.76 19.16 -0.28
CA ALA A 187 7.92 19.77 1.05
C ALA A 187 6.56 19.97 1.74
N PHE A 188 6.59 20.00 3.07
CA PHE A 188 5.44 20.46 3.85
C PHE A 188 5.34 21.97 3.88
N GLU A 189 4.11 22.47 3.72
CA GLU A 189 3.72 23.86 3.98
C GLU A 189 2.84 23.92 5.21
N VAL A 190 3.09 24.89 6.09
CA VAL A 190 2.24 25.18 7.23
C VAL A 190 0.97 25.87 6.74
N VAL A 191 -0.18 25.27 6.98
CA VAL A 191 -1.51 25.89 6.74
C VAL A 191 -1.87 26.76 7.93
N THR A 192 -1.74 26.21 9.15
CA THR A 192 -2.00 26.89 10.42
C THR A 192 -1.13 26.27 11.49
N GLU A 193 -0.63 27.06 12.44
CA GLU A 193 0.07 26.60 13.63
C GLU A 193 -0.27 27.44 14.85
N GLY A 194 -0.10 26.88 16.03
CA GLY A 194 -0.33 27.58 17.30
C GLY A 194 -0.19 26.69 18.51
N THR A 195 -0.44 27.28 19.69
CA THR A 195 -0.35 26.61 21.00
C THR A 195 -1.70 26.14 21.53
N SER A 196 -2.79 26.41 20.81
CA SER A 196 -4.14 25.92 21.15
C SER A 196 -4.49 24.70 20.30
N GLU A 197 -5.09 23.69 20.92
CA GLU A 197 -5.65 22.53 20.23
C GLU A 197 -6.73 22.91 19.19
N ASP A 198 -7.29 24.11 19.27
CA ASP A 198 -8.25 24.62 18.29
C ASP A 198 -7.70 24.63 16.85
N VAL A 199 -6.35 24.68 16.69
CA VAL A 199 -5.67 24.59 15.39
C VAL A 199 -6.03 23.28 14.64
N ILE A 200 -6.23 22.18 15.37
CA ILE A 200 -6.47 20.85 14.79
C ILE A 200 -7.88 20.31 15.06
N LYS A 201 -8.71 21.03 15.82
CA LYS A 201 -10.01 20.55 16.32
C LYS A 201 -11.05 20.23 15.25
N ASN A 202 -11.05 20.97 14.15
CA ASN A 202 -12.05 20.87 13.07
C ASN A 202 -11.44 20.35 11.77
N LEU A 203 -10.30 19.67 11.85
CA LEU A 203 -9.70 19.06 10.68
C LEU A 203 -10.48 17.79 10.26
N PRO A 204 -10.34 17.34 9.01
CA PRO A 204 -10.89 16.06 8.57
C PRO A 204 -10.46 14.89 9.45
N PRO A 205 -11.16 13.74 9.39
CA PRO A 205 -10.75 12.53 10.09
C PRO A 205 -9.34 12.08 9.68
N LYS A 206 -8.68 11.36 10.58
CA LYS A 206 -7.41 10.70 10.26
C LYS A 206 -7.63 9.69 9.13
N LEU A 207 -6.74 9.69 8.18
CA LEU A 207 -6.73 8.70 7.11
C LEU A 207 -6.41 7.31 7.70
N ASP A 208 -7.30 6.36 7.43
CA ASP A 208 -7.02 4.95 7.74
C ASP A 208 -6.06 4.38 6.71
N LEU A 209 -4.77 4.44 7.01
CA LEU A 209 -3.73 3.87 6.17
C LEU A 209 -3.94 2.36 6.09
N LYS A 210 -4.19 1.84 4.90
CA LYS A 210 -4.55 0.44 4.64
C LYS A 210 -3.53 -0.54 5.23
N GLN A 211 -3.91 -1.20 6.32
CA GLN A 211 -3.05 -2.14 7.04
C GLN A 211 -2.57 -3.33 6.19
N ASN A 212 -3.33 -3.72 5.17
CA ASN A 212 -2.98 -4.81 4.25
C ASN A 212 -1.77 -4.51 3.34
N GLU A 213 -1.32 -3.27 3.28
CA GLU A 213 -0.11 -2.85 2.57
C GLU A 213 1.15 -2.82 3.47
N TRP A 214 0.99 -3.02 4.79
CA TRP A 214 2.11 -3.05 5.72
C TRP A 214 3.00 -4.27 5.52
N LYS A 215 4.30 -4.03 5.34
CA LYS A 215 5.30 -5.06 5.07
C LYS A 215 6.42 -5.02 6.11
N PRO A 216 6.23 -5.65 7.28
CA PRO A 216 7.19 -5.58 8.37
C PRO A 216 8.49 -6.36 8.11
N THR A 217 8.48 -7.28 7.15
CA THR A 217 9.64 -8.15 6.84
C THR A 217 10.16 -7.99 5.42
N GLN A 218 9.36 -7.45 4.52
CA GLN A 218 9.75 -7.25 3.13
C GLN A 218 10.20 -5.81 2.90
N TRP A 219 11.44 -5.52 3.32
CA TRP A 219 12.03 -4.18 3.27
C TRP A 219 12.59 -3.83 1.88
N TYR A 220 11.80 -4.05 0.84
CA TYR A 220 12.13 -3.61 -0.52
C TYR A 220 10.86 -3.50 -1.37
N ILE A 221 10.90 -2.61 -2.33
CA ILE A 221 9.86 -2.42 -3.35
C ILE A 221 10.37 -3.05 -4.65
N THR A 222 9.54 -3.84 -5.27
CA THR A 222 9.85 -4.49 -6.55
C THR A 222 9.63 -3.51 -7.70
N SER A 223 10.46 -3.57 -8.75
CA SER A 223 10.28 -2.71 -9.92
C SER A 223 8.94 -2.94 -10.62
N PRO A 224 8.38 -1.92 -11.30
CA PRO A 224 7.12 -2.05 -12.04
C PRO A 224 7.13 -3.17 -13.10
N GLU A 225 8.29 -3.44 -13.72
CA GLU A 225 8.47 -4.52 -14.71
C GLU A 225 8.30 -5.87 -14.03
N LYS A 226 8.95 -6.10 -12.88
CA LYS A 226 8.80 -7.32 -12.08
C LYS A 226 7.39 -7.46 -11.54
N GLN A 227 6.76 -6.38 -11.07
CA GLN A 227 5.36 -6.40 -10.63
C GLN A 227 4.41 -6.83 -11.76
N LYS A 228 4.63 -6.36 -13.00
CA LYS A 228 3.85 -6.79 -14.17
C LYS A 228 4.09 -8.26 -14.51
N GLU A 229 5.29 -8.76 -14.33
CA GLU A 229 5.63 -10.18 -14.57
C GLU A 229 4.93 -11.08 -13.52
N VAL A 230 4.91 -10.67 -12.25
CA VAL A 230 4.18 -11.35 -11.18
C VAL A 230 2.67 -11.32 -11.41
N ALA A 231 2.12 -10.16 -11.80
CA ALA A 231 0.69 -10.03 -12.11
C ALA A 231 0.22 -10.92 -13.28
N LYS A 232 1.13 -11.35 -14.15
CA LYS A 232 0.83 -12.34 -15.21
C LYS A 232 0.71 -13.77 -14.69
N LYS A 233 1.24 -14.07 -13.51
CA LYS A 233 1.17 -15.40 -12.86
C LYS A 233 0.01 -15.45 -11.87
N LYS A 234 -1.22 -15.27 -12.34
CA LYS A 234 -2.41 -15.48 -11.50
C LYS A 234 -2.51 -16.93 -11.06
N LEU A 235 -2.95 -17.14 -9.83
CA LEU A 235 -3.24 -18.49 -9.33
C LEU A 235 -4.35 -19.14 -10.15
N ASP A 236 -4.07 -20.33 -10.64
CA ASP A 236 -5.05 -21.23 -11.29
C ASP A 236 -5.42 -22.34 -10.30
N ILE A 237 -6.47 -22.08 -9.49
CA ILE A 237 -6.90 -23.04 -8.45
C ILE A 237 -7.39 -24.36 -9.03
N GLN A 238 -7.93 -24.37 -10.25
CA GLN A 238 -8.36 -25.59 -10.92
C GLN A 238 -7.15 -26.45 -11.33
N ALA A 239 -6.12 -25.82 -11.91
CA ALA A 239 -4.89 -26.50 -12.25
C ALA A 239 -4.19 -27.06 -11.00
N ILE A 240 -4.10 -26.24 -9.92
CA ILE A 240 -3.51 -26.66 -8.64
C ILE A 240 -4.26 -27.86 -8.04
N GLN A 241 -5.59 -27.84 -8.08
CA GLN A 241 -6.41 -28.95 -7.59
C GLN A 241 -6.16 -30.25 -8.38
N ASN A 242 -5.81 -30.13 -9.66
CA ASN A 242 -5.46 -31.25 -10.53
C ASN A 242 -3.97 -31.64 -10.48
N GLY A 243 -3.17 -31.00 -9.61
CA GLY A 243 -1.77 -31.31 -9.41
C GLY A 243 -0.79 -30.56 -10.30
N ASP A 244 -1.25 -29.56 -11.05
CA ASP A 244 -0.37 -28.62 -11.76
C ASP A 244 -0.12 -27.38 -10.88
N TYR A 245 1.09 -27.31 -10.34
CA TYR A 245 1.53 -26.25 -9.43
C TYR A 245 2.22 -25.08 -10.13
N SER A 246 2.22 -25.03 -11.46
CA SER A 246 2.95 -24.01 -12.23
C SER A 246 2.56 -22.59 -11.85
N SER A 247 1.28 -22.35 -11.52
CA SER A 247 0.79 -21.05 -11.08
C SER A 247 1.18 -20.70 -9.63
N LEU A 248 1.58 -21.68 -8.80
CA LEU A 248 2.12 -21.48 -7.46
C LEU A 248 3.62 -21.23 -7.43
N LYS A 249 4.35 -21.60 -8.49
CA LYS A 249 5.82 -21.56 -8.55
C LYS A 249 6.40 -20.24 -8.05
N GLY A 250 7.43 -20.33 -7.20
CA GLY A 250 8.12 -19.20 -6.58
C GLY A 250 8.11 -19.31 -5.05
N THR A 251 8.63 -18.27 -4.41
CA THR A 251 8.71 -18.18 -2.95
C THR A 251 7.61 -17.27 -2.44
N TRP A 252 6.97 -17.68 -1.36
CA TRP A 252 5.90 -16.97 -0.67
C TRP A 252 6.31 -16.75 0.77
N VAL A 253 6.14 -15.53 1.29
CA VAL A 253 6.58 -15.16 2.64
C VAL A 253 5.45 -14.49 3.41
N ASP A 254 5.31 -14.85 4.69
CA ASP A 254 4.42 -14.15 5.61
C ASP A 254 5.12 -13.00 6.34
N GLY A 255 4.35 -12.25 7.14
CA GLY A 255 4.86 -11.11 7.90
C GLY A 255 5.88 -11.49 8.99
N THR A 256 6.05 -12.76 9.34
CA THR A 256 7.05 -13.23 10.31
C THR A 256 8.34 -13.73 9.65
N GLY A 257 8.35 -13.79 8.31
CA GLY A 257 9.47 -14.32 7.55
C GLY A 257 9.41 -15.83 7.31
N HIS A 258 8.31 -16.49 7.70
CA HIS A 258 8.10 -17.88 7.35
C HIS A 258 7.82 -18.00 5.85
N THR A 259 8.42 -19.00 5.19
CA THR A 259 8.36 -19.13 3.74
C THR A 259 7.77 -20.46 3.29
N PHE A 260 7.02 -20.40 2.18
CA PHE A 260 6.72 -21.54 1.33
C PHE A 260 7.42 -21.35 -0.02
N THR A 261 8.11 -22.35 -0.50
CA THR A 261 8.69 -22.36 -1.85
C THR A 261 8.02 -23.47 -2.66
N PHE A 262 7.57 -23.13 -3.87
CA PHE A 262 6.95 -24.08 -4.79
C PHE A 262 7.75 -24.18 -6.07
N ASP A 263 7.90 -25.37 -6.57
CA ASP A 263 8.31 -25.71 -7.94
C ASP A 263 7.13 -26.29 -8.73
N GLU A 264 7.40 -26.81 -9.90
CA GLU A 264 6.38 -27.44 -10.76
C GLU A 264 5.80 -28.74 -10.20
N LYS A 265 6.47 -29.34 -9.19
CA LYS A 265 6.04 -30.56 -8.51
C LYS A 265 5.28 -30.29 -7.21
N GLY A 266 5.20 -29.05 -6.80
CA GLY A 266 4.52 -28.61 -5.58
C GLY A 266 5.44 -28.00 -4.54
N LEU A 267 5.11 -28.18 -3.26
CA LEU A 267 5.88 -27.62 -2.15
C LEU A 267 7.28 -28.23 -2.06
N VAL A 268 8.29 -27.35 -2.09
CA VAL A 268 9.70 -27.71 -1.88
C VAL A 268 9.99 -27.68 -0.37
N ASP A 269 9.77 -28.79 0.29
CA ASP A 269 10.04 -28.97 1.71
C ASP A 269 10.48 -30.44 1.94
N GLU A 270 11.50 -30.66 2.77
CA GLU A 270 12.03 -32.01 3.02
C GLU A 270 11.09 -32.84 3.91
N ASN A 271 10.40 -32.18 4.84
CA ASN A 271 9.63 -32.81 5.90
C ASN A 271 8.11 -32.74 5.69
N ASN A 272 7.63 -31.74 4.97
CA ASN A 272 6.21 -31.46 4.81
C ASN A 272 5.75 -31.58 3.36
N GLU A 273 4.46 -31.72 3.18
CA GLU A 273 3.80 -31.77 1.88
C GLU A 273 2.45 -31.06 1.88
N MET A 274 2.01 -30.63 0.72
CA MET A 274 0.60 -30.29 0.46
C MET A 274 -0.16 -31.55 0.11
N LYS A 275 -1.22 -31.83 0.86
CA LYS A 275 -2.01 -33.06 0.71
C LYS A 275 -3.14 -32.85 -0.29
N LEU A 276 -2.90 -33.17 -1.55
CA LEU A 276 -3.84 -33.01 -2.67
C LEU A 276 -5.21 -33.64 -2.43
N SER A 277 -5.25 -34.82 -1.80
CA SER A 277 -6.49 -35.55 -1.53
C SER A 277 -7.51 -34.78 -0.68
N TYR A 278 -7.06 -33.70 -0.04
CA TYR A 278 -7.91 -32.82 0.77
C TYR A 278 -8.22 -31.49 0.10
N PHE A 279 -7.79 -31.29 -1.14
CA PHE A 279 -8.03 -30.02 -1.82
C PHE A 279 -9.50 -29.94 -2.28
N LYS A 280 -10.16 -28.88 -1.81
CA LYS A 280 -11.54 -28.56 -2.14
C LYS A 280 -11.68 -27.07 -2.40
N GLU A 281 -12.29 -26.73 -3.54
CA GLU A 281 -12.64 -25.35 -3.83
C GLU A 281 -13.90 -24.94 -3.07
N TYR A 282 -13.89 -23.76 -2.45
CA TYR A 282 -15.04 -23.15 -1.82
C TYR A 282 -15.04 -21.63 -2.01
N LYS A 283 -16.04 -21.12 -2.74
CA LYS A 283 -16.19 -19.68 -3.06
C LYS A 283 -14.93 -19.03 -3.60
N GLY A 284 -14.21 -19.70 -4.49
CA GLY A 284 -12.98 -19.20 -5.10
C GLY A 284 -11.71 -19.40 -4.27
N THR A 285 -11.79 -19.88 -3.04
CA THR A 285 -10.65 -20.29 -2.21
C THR A 285 -10.43 -21.78 -2.37
N LEU A 286 -9.17 -22.18 -2.63
CA LEU A 286 -8.80 -23.60 -2.61
C LEU A 286 -8.32 -23.97 -1.22
N ILE A 287 -9.01 -24.92 -0.57
CA ILE A 287 -8.73 -25.38 0.79
C ILE A 287 -8.09 -26.75 0.70
N GLY A 288 -6.99 -26.97 1.42
CA GLY A 288 -6.29 -28.24 1.44
C GLY A 288 -5.65 -28.55 2.79
N GLY A 289 -4.81 -29.57 2.82
CA GLY A 289 -4.01 -29.95 3.97
C GLY A 289 -2.52 -29.63 3.74
N TYR A 290 -1.86 -29.20 4.79
CA TYR A 290 -0.41 -29.06 4.87
C TYR A 290 0.09 -29.81 6.10
N GLY A 291 1.14 -30.57 5.99
CA GLY A 291 1.69 -31.28 7.14
C GLY A 291 2.77 -32.28 6.81
N PRO A 292 3.26 -33.04 7.82
CA PRO A 292 4.37 -33.93 7.65
C PRO A 292 4.13 -35.00 6.58
N LYS A 293 5.17 -35.29 5.80
CA LYS A 293 5.17 -36.40 4.83
C LYS A 293 4.95 -37.74 5.55
N ASN A 294 4.19 -38.60 4.92
CA ASN A 294 3.94 -39.96 5.43
C ASN A 294 3.28 -40.01 6.82
N SER A 295 2.64 -38.92 7.28
CA SER A 295 1.94 -38.94 8.56
C SER A 295 0.45 -38.58 8.36
N PRO A 296 -0.47 -39.38 8.90
CA PRO A 296 -1.89 -39.07 8.89
C PRO A 296 -2.27 -38.01 9.94
N VAL A 297 -1.38 -37.68 10.86
CA VAL A 297 -1.58 -36.76 11.96
C VAL A 297 -0.55 -35.64 11.95
N GLY A 298 -0.91 -34.54 12.55
CA GLY A 298 -0.07 -33.34 12.57
C GLY A 298 -0.18 -32.59 11.24
N GLY A 299 -0.64 -31.35 11.30
CA GLY A 299 -0.80 -30.51 10.13
C GLY A 299 -1.74 -29.37 10.38
N ALA A 300 -1.90 -28.56 9.35
CA ALA A 300 -2.76 -27.39 9.32
C ALA A 300 -3.63 -27.39 8.06
N ALA A 301 -4.69 -26.64 8.07
CA ALA A 301 -5.38 -26.28 6.84
C ALA A 301 -4.52 -25.30 6.06
N VAL A 302 -4.50 -25.45 4.74
CA VAL A 302 -3.89 -24.49 3.82
C VAL A 302 -4.99 -23.91 2.94
N TYR A 303 -4.91 -22.61 2.72
CA TYR A 303 -5.83 -21.84 1.89
C TYR A 303 -5.01 -21.14 0.80
N ILE A 304 -5.34 -21.42 -0.43
CA ILE A 304 -4.76 -20.79 -1.61
C ILE A 304 -5.82 -19.88 -2.19
N ILE A 305 -5.56 -18.58 -2.22
CA ILE A 305 -6.56 -17.55 -2.41
C ILE A 305 -6.12 -16.62 -3.54
N PRO A 306 -6.81 -16.65 -4.70
CA PRO A 306 -6.54 -15.70 -5.78
C PRO A 306 -6.79 -14.26 -5.37
N GLY A 307 -6.07 -13.34 -6.00
CA GLY A 307 -6.25 -11.91 -5.81
C GLY A 307 -7.69 -11.47 -6.08
N GLY A 308 -8.21 -10.60 -5.24
CA GLY A 308 -9.59 -10.14 -5.30
C GLY A 308 -10.64 -11.10 -4.72
N VAL A 309 -10.24 -12.33 -4.34
CA VAL A 309 -11.13 -13.33 -3.74
C VAL A 309 -11.04 -13.24 -2.21
N PRO A 310 -12.15 -13.06 -1.48
CA PRO A 310 -12.16 -13.21 -0.03
C PRO A 310 -11.83 -14.65 0.40
N MET A 311 -10.98 -14.80 1.42
CA MET A 311 -10.75 -16.12 2.01
C MET A 311 -12.09 -16.65 2.53
N SER A 312 -12.43 -17.87 2.17
CA SER A 312 -13.67 -18.53 2.56
C SER A 312 -13.40 -19.94 3.10
N ASP A 313 -14.18 -20.35 4.09
CA ASP A 313 -14.11 -21.69 4.69
C ASP A 313 -15.53 -22.24 4.90
N ASP A 314 -15.75 -23.49 4.53
CA ASP A 314 -17.05 -24.16 4.67
C ASP A 314 -17.31 -24.69 6.09
N ARG A 315 -16.28 -24.71 6.96
CA ARG A 315 -16.36 -25.28 8.31
C ARG A 315 -16.91 -24.31 9.35
N SER A 316 -16.78 -23.01 9.11
CA SER A 316 -17.27 -21.99 10.03
C SER A 316 -18.06 -20.92 9.29
N GLY A 317 -19.37 -20.92 9.45
CA GLY A 317 -20.22 -19.88 8.86
C GLY A 317 -20.01 -18.46 9.42
N THR A 318 -19.01 -18.26 10.29
CA THR A 318 -18.79 -17.01 11.02
C THR A 318 -17.50 -16.27 10.64
N PHE A 319 -16.58 -16.90 9.92
CA PHE A 319 -15.35 -16.22 9.49
C PHE A 319 -15.66 -15.23 8.37
N VAL A 320 -15.24 -14.00 8.57
CA VAL A 320 -15.30 -12.92 7.57
C VAL A 320 -13.89 -12.44 7.30
N ASP A 321 -13.45 -12.58 6.04
CA ASP A 321 -12.17 -12.02 5.60
C ASP A 321 -12.32 -10.51 5.41
N HIS A 322 -11.70 -9.75 6.30
CA HIS A 322 -11.66 -8.29 6.23
C HIS A 322 -10.53 -7.75 5.34
N ILE A 323 -9.67 -8.64 4.82
CA ILE A 323 -8.50 -8.27 4.04
C ILE A 323 -8.88 -8.13 2.57
N LYS A 324 -8.99 -6.89 2.13
CA LYS A 324 -9.24 -6.56 0.72
C LYS A 324 -7.90 -6.39 0.00
N THR A 325 -7.56 -7.33 -0.88
CA THR A 325 -6.34 -7.28 -1.68
C THR A 325 -6.59 -7.90 -3.05
N ASP A 326 -5.97 -7.33 -4.07
CA ASP A 326 -5.91 -7.87 -5.43
C ASP A 326 -4.74 -8.85 -5.63
N LYS A 327 -3.95 -9.09 -4.56
CA LYS A 327 -2.80 -10.00 -4.57
C LYS A 327 -3.23 -11.43 -4.23
N ASP A 328 -2.63 -12.37 -4.95
CA ASP A 328 -2.67 -13.78 -4.60
C ASP A 328 -2.03 -14.00 -3.23
N ARG A 329 -2.59 -14.87 -2.41
CA ARG A 329 -2.06 -15.14 -1.07
C ARG A 329 -2.31 -16.59 -0.62
N ILE A 330 -1.46 -17.05 0.27
CA ILE A 330 -1.56 -18.37 0.90
C ILE A 330 -1.65 -18.17 2.41
N PHE A 331 -2.50 -18.93 3.05
CA PHE A 331 -2.55 -19.03 4.51
C PHE A 331 -2.45 -20.50 4.91
N ALA A 332 -1.65 -20.81 5.95
CA ALA A 332 -1.60 -22.13 6.55
C ALA A 332 -1.68 -22.00 8.08
N GLY A 333 -2.67 -22.63 8.68
CA GLY A 333 -2.87 -22.52 10.12
C GLY A 333 -3.99 -23.39 10.65
N GLN A 334 -4.03 -23.54 11.98
CA GLN A 334 -5.11 -24.23 12.69
C GLN A 334 -6.24 -23.30 13.10
N GLN A 335 -5.96 -21.99 13.14
CA GLN A 335 -6.92 -20.92 13.43
C GLN A 335 -6.99 -19.98 12.24
N PHE A 336 -8.08 -19.23 12.10
CA PHE A 336 -8.19 -18.22 11.05
C PHE A 336 -7.26 -17.05 11.28
N PRO A 337 -6.74 -16.45 10.19
CA PRO A 337 -5.88 -15.28 10.29
C PRO A 337 -6.65 -14.08 10.82
N ARG A 338 -5.97 -13.26 11.61
CA ARG A 338 -6.50 -12.00 12.15
C ARG A 338 -5.93 -10.78 11.43
N PHE A 339 -4.72 -10.94 10.87
CA PHE A 339 -3.96 -9.85 10.27
C PHE A 339 -3.47 -10.23 8.88
N ALA A 340 -3.28 -9.23 8.03
CA ALA A 340 -2.71 -9.41 6.70
C ALA A 340 -1.30 -10.02 6.73
N SER A 341 -0.54 -9.75 7.78
CA SER A 341 0.81 -10.29 7.98
C SER A 341 0.87 -11.80 8.22
N GLU A 342 -0.26 -12.44 8.50
CA GLU A 342 -0.32 -13.90 8.68
C GLU A 342 -0.47 -14.64 7.34
N PHE A 343 -0.71 -13.91 6.25
CA PHE A 343 -0.75 -14.49 4.90
C PHE A 343 0.64 -14.44 4.26
N HIS A 344 0.93 -15.47 3.48
CA HIS A 344 2.09 -15.51 2.62
C HIS A 344 1.76 -14.86 1.29
N TYR A 345 2.56 -13.91 0.87
CA TYR A 345 2.49 -13.25 -0.42
C TYR A 345 3.71 -13.66 -1.24
N ARG A 346 3.52 -13.77 -2.57
CA ARG A 346 4.62 -14.10 -3.45
C ARG A 346 5.68 -13.02 -3.41
N ILE A 347 6.92 -13.43 -3.22
CA ILE A 347 8.10 -12.59 -3.44
C ILE A 347 8.73 -13.00 -4.76
N ASP A 348 9.29 -12.03 -5.45
CA ASP A 348 10.03 -12.28 -6.69
C ASP A 348 11.44 -12.75 -6.33
N ASP A 349 11.90 -13.77 -7.01
CA ASP A 349 13.29 -14.24 -6.98
C ASP A 349 14.19 -13.34 -7.84
#